data_dbb0547e4e18d03a058bbfc7350d8747
#
_entry.id   dbb0547e4e18d03a058bbfc7350d8747
#
_cell.length_a   1.000
_cell.length_b   1.000
_cell.length_c   1.000
_cell.angle_alpha   90.00
_cell.angle_beta   90.00
_cell.angle_gamma   90.00
#
_symmetry.space_group_name_H-M   'P 1'
#
loop_
_entity.id
_entity.type
_entity.pdbx_description
1 polymer ?
#
loop_
_entity_poly.entity_id
_entity_poly.type
_entity_poly.pdbx_seq_one_letter_code
_entity_poly.pdbx_strand_id
1 'polypeptide(L)'
;MAFEDEYQKNLGDGAYLIEYALEILNELYKEYDLYVVTNGVARTQYNRLDLLDLRKYFKKIFISEEIGYQKPKIEFFDFCFKHIKNFDKGKTLIIGDSLSSDMQGGINAKIDTCWYNPDYLKTDMNLNYIIHNLKDLEKILK
;
A
#
# COMPACT_ATOMS: atom_id res chain seq x y z
N MET A 1 -5.87 -6.65 -2.79
CA MET A 1 -5.57 -5.21 -2.63
C MET A 1 -4.33 -5.04 -1.78
N ALA A 2 -3.49 -4.09 -2.10
CA ALA A 2 -2.26 -3.82 -1.36
C ALA A 2 -2.22 -2.37 -0.89
N PHE A 3 -1.80 -2.15 0.35
CA PHE A 3 -1.57 -0.82 0.91
C PHE A 3 -0.08 -0.59 1.11
N GLU A 4 0.36 0.63 0.85
CA GLU A 4 1.66 1.13 1.22
C GLU A 4 1.57 1.72 2.64
N ASP A 5 2.60 1.56 3.46
CA ASP A 5 2.58 2.07 4.83
C ASP A 5 3.01 3.54 4.96
N GLU A 6 3.28 4.22 3.85
CA GLU A 6 3.64 5.64 3.89
C GLU A 6 2.49 6.55 4.33
N TYR A 7 1.28 6.01 4.46
CA TYR A 7 0.19 6.71 5.10
C TYR A 7 0.40 6.88 6.61
N GLN A 8 1.45 6.26 7.17
CA GLN A 8 1.90 6.47 8.53
C GLN A 8 3.02 7.51 8.54
N LYS A 9 3.04 8.35 9.57
CA LYS A 9 4.10 9.32 9.78
C LYS A 9 4.64 9.23 11.20
N ASN A 10 5.94 9.50 11.36
CA ASN A 10 6.57 9.56 12.66
C ASN A 10 6.56 11.01 13.17
N LEU A 11 6.18 11.19 14.45
CA LEU A 11 6.25 12.47 15.14
C LEU A 11 7.08 12.25 16.41
N GLY A 12 8.37 12.58 16.35
CA GLY A 12 9.28 12.28 17.45
C GLY A 12 9.39 10.78 17.63
N ASP A 13 8.96 10.27 18.78
CA ASP A 13 9.03 8.84 19.11
C ASP A 13 7.74 8.09 18.74
N GLY A 14 6.74 8.79 18.22
CA GLY A 14 5.44 8.21 17.90
C GLY A 14 5.19 8.10 16.41
N ALA A 15 4.09 7.43 16.07
CA ALA A 15 3.58 7.35 14.72
C ALA A 15 2.10 7.70 14.74
N TYR A 16 1.62 8.27 13.62
CA TYR A 16 0.20 8.56 13.50
C TYR A 16 -0.30 8.22 12.11
N LEU A 17 -1.61 7.97 12.01
CA LEU A 17 -2.25 7.64 10.75
C LEU A 17 -2.62 8.90 9.97
N ILE A 18 -2.63 8.77 8.65
CA ILE A 18 -3.22 9.74 7.75
C ILE A 18 -4.74 9.74 7.99
N GLU A 19 -5.36 10.89 7.81
CA GLU A 19 -6.80 11.07 7.97
C GLU A 19 -7.60 9.99 7.23
N TYR A 20 -8.59 9.46 7.89
CA TYR A 20 -9.50 8.39 7.42
C TYR A 20 -8.86 7.01 7.25
N ALA A 21 -7.57 6.83 7.54
CA ALA A 21 -6.92 5.53 7.33
C ALA A 21 -7.58 4.41 8.15
N LEU A 22 -7.81 4.64 9.43
CA LEU A 22 -8.42 3.63 10.30
C LEU A 22 -9.85 3.30 9.86
N GLU A 23 -10.64 4.32 9.51
CA GLU A 23 -12.02 4.11 9.04
C GLU A 23 -12.05 3.26 7.78
N ILE A 24 -11.19 3.56 6.81
CA ILE A 24 -11.10 2.83 5.55
C ILE A 24 -10.64 1.41 5.78
N LEU A 25 -9.64 1.19 6.63
CA LEU A 25 -9.18 -0.16 6.96
C LEU A 25 -10.29 -1.00 7.60
N ASN A 26 -11.05 -0.41 8.51
CA ASN A 26 -12.18 -1.09 9.16
C ASN A 26 -13.26 -1.52 8.17
N GLU A 27 -13.47 -0.75 7.11
CA GLU A 27 -14.45 -1.09 6.08
C GLU A 27 -13.91 -2.12 5.10
N LEU A 28 -12.68 -1.92 4.59
CA LEU A 28 -12.16 -2.71 3.49
C LEU A 28 -11.72 -4.10 3.89
N TYR A 29 -11.16 -4.29 5.10
CA TYR A 29 -10.64 -5.61 5.46
C TYR A 29 -11.71 -6.69 5.56
N LYS A 30 -12.97 -6.30 5.68
CA LYS A 30 -14.11 -7.22 5.71
C LYS A 30 -14.48 -7.76 4.33
N GLU A 31 -14.19 -7.01 3.29
CA GLU A 31 -14.59 -7.34 1.91
C GLU A 31 -13.41 -7.69 1.02
N TYR A 32 -12.20 -7.25 1.36
CA TYR A 32 -11.00 -7.41 0.57
C TYR A 32 -9.87 -7.99 1.38
N ASP A 33 -8.99 -8.73 0.71
CA ASP A 33 -7.73 -9.15 1.31
C ASP A 33 -6.74 -8.01 1.19
N LEU A 34 -6.27 -7.50 2.33
CA LEU A 34 -5.36 -6.36 2.39
C LEU A 34 -3.94 -6.82 2.70
N TYR A 35 -2.98 -6.17 2.05
CA TYR A 35 -1.56 -6.46 2.20
C TYR A 35 -0.79 -5.15 2.34
N VAL A 36 0.28 -5.16 3.14
CA VAL A 36 1.22 -4.05 3.18
C VAL A 36 2.40 -4.39 2.26
N VAL A 37 2.79 -3.45 1.41
CA VAL A 37 3.99 -3.53 0.60
C VAL A 37 4.84 -2.31 0.89
N THR A 38 6.04 -2.49 1.44
CA THR A 38 6.84 -1.38 1.94
C THR A 38 8.33 -1.59 1.71
N ASN A 39 9.02 -0.49 1.36
CA ASN A 39 10.47 -0.44 1.39
C ASN A 39 10.91 -0.07 2.80
N GLY A 40 11.93 -0.73 3.31
CA GLY A 40 12.48 -0.37 4.61
C GLY A 40 13.00 -1.54 5.41
N VAL A 41 13.27 -1.25 6.68
CA VAL A 41 13.80 -2.21 7.65
C VAL A 41 12.62 -2.91 8.34
N ALA A 42 12.66 -4.24 8.36
CA ALA A 42 11.56 -5.06 8.89
C ALA A 42 11.18 -4.66 10.32
N ARG A 43 12.17 -4.54 11.19
CA ARG A 43 11.94 -4.18 12.59
C ARG A 43 11.18 -2.86 12.73
N THR A 44 11.57 -1.85 11.97
CA THR A 44 10.95 -0.52 12.01
C THR A 44 9.50 -0.59 11.54
N GLN A 45 9.25 -1.31 10.44
CA GLN A 45 7.92 -1.40 9.86
C GLN A 45 6.97 -2.18 10.75
N TYR A 46 7.41 -3.31 11.31
CA TYR A 46 6.58 -4.06 12.25
C TYR A 46 6.27 -3.25 13.51
N ASN A 47 7.25 -2.52 14.04
CA ASN A 47 7.03 -1.68 15.21
C ASN A 47 5.99 -0.59 14.95
N ARG A 48 6.01 0.03 13.78
CA ARG A 48 5.01 1.05 13.41
C ARG A 48 3.61 0.46 13.35
N LEU A 49 3.48 -0.70 12.72
CA LEU A 49 2.18 -1.38 12.61
C LEU A 49 1.66 -1.80 13.98
N ASP A 50 2.54 -2.31 14.85
CA ASP A 50 2.15 -2.72 16.20
C ASP A 50 1.78 -1.54 17.07
N LEU A 51 2.52 -0.45 16.98
CA LEU A 51 2.23 0.77 17.74
C LEU A 51 0.83 1.31 17.43
N LEU A 52 0.39 1.19 16.19
CA LEU A 52 -0.92 1.64 15.73
C LEU A 52 -1.98 0.54 15.72
N ASP A 53 -1.62 -0.67 16.15
CA ASP A 53 -2.51 -1.84 16.16
C ASP A 53 -3.13 -2.13 14.80
N LEU A 54 -2.30 -2.14 13.75
CA LEU A 54 -2.77 -2.27 12.37
C LEU A 54 -2.60 -3.65 11.75
N ARG A 55 -1.76 -4.53 12.32
CA ARG A 55 -1.50 -5.85 11.70
C ARG A 55 -2.75 -6.67 11.45
N LYS A 56 -3.73 -6.54 12.32
CA LYS A 56 -4.99 -7.30 12.24
C LYS A 56 -5.77 -7.08 10.95
N TYR A 57 -5.53 -5.98 10.25
CA TYR A 57 -6.21 -5.66 9.00
C TYR A 57 -5.59 -6.33 7.78
N PHE A 58 -4.35 -6.81 7.90
CA PHE A 58 -3.57 -7.29 6.76
C PHE A 58 -3.34 -8.79 6.80
N LYS A 59 -3.51 -9.43 5.66
CA LYS A 59 -3.24 -10.87 5.51
C LYS A 59 -1.75 -11.16 5.59
N LYS A 60 -0.94 -10.31 4.96
CA LYS A 60 0.52 -10.40 4.98
C LYS A 60 1.14 -9.03 4.88
N ILE A 61 2.39 -8.94 5.34
CA ILE A 61 3.19 -7.72 5.30
C ILE A 61 4.46 -8.06 4.54
N PHE A 62 4.67 -7.39 3.39
CA PHE A 62 5.81 -7.62 2.52
C PHE A 62 6.79 -6.46 2.66
N ILE A 63 7.99 -6.76 3.14
CA ILE A 63 9.01 -5.75 3.46
C ILE A 63 10.26 -6.02 2.64
N SER A 64 10.81 -4.99 1.99
CA SER A 64 11.94 -5.09 1.10
C SER A 64 13.16 -5.76 1.74
N GLU A 65 13.44 -5.48 3.01
CA GLU A 65 14.57 -6.09 3.70
C GLU A 65 14.46 -7.62 3.76
N GLU A 66 13.25 -8.13 3.99
CA GLU A 66 13.00 -9.57 4.07
C GLU A 66 13.00 -10.24 2.69
N ILE A 67 12.60 -9.49 1.66
CA ILE A 67 12.46 -10.02 0.30
C ILE A 67 13.79 -9.99 -0.46
N GLY A 68 14.63 -8.99 -0.19
CA GLY A 68 15.90 -8.79 -0.90
C GLY A 68 15.81 -7.89 -2.11
N TYR A 69 14.64 -7.38 -2.44
CA TYR A 69 14.41 -6.42 -3.52
C TYR A 69 13.50 -5.32 -3.03
N GLN A 70 13.59 -4.14 -3.64
CA GLN A 70 12.79 -2.97 -3.31
C GLN A 70 11.82 -2.62 -4.43
N LYS A 71 10.68 -2.00 -4.08
CA LYS A 71 9.84 -1.35 -5.08
C LYS A 71 10.65 -0.23 -5.77
N PRO A 72 10.53 -0.01 -7.06
CA PRO A 72 9.54 -0.56 -7.99
C PRO A 72 9.99 -1.81 -8.75
N LYS A 73 11.03 -2.50 -8.31
CA LYS A 73 11.55 -3.67 -9.03
C LYS A 73 10.50 -4.76 -9.15
N ILE A 74 10.41 -5.35 -10.34
CA ILE A 74 9.45 -6.42 -10.61
C ILE A 74 9.69 -7.63 -9.70
N GLU A 75 10.93 -7.92 -9.33
CA GLU A 75 11.28 -9.04 -8.46
C GLU A 75 10.62 -8.92 -7.08
N PHE A 76 10.46 -7.68 -6.56
CA PHE A 76 9.73 -7.46 -5.32
C PHE A 76 8.27 -7.91 -5.46
N PHE A 77 7.60 -7.50 -6.52
CA PHE A 77 6.19 -7.82 -6.76
C PHE A 77 6.00 -9.29 -7.11
N ASP A 78 6.92 -9.89 -7.87
CA ASP A 78 6.85 -11.32 -8.18
C ASP A 78 6.91 -12.16 -6.90
N PHE A 79 7.76 -11.77 -5.95
CA PHE A 79 7.82 -12.42 -4.63
C PHE A 79 6.46 -12.31 -3.93
N CYS A 80 5.89 -11.11 -3.88
CA CYS A 80 4.60 -10.88 -3.23
C CYS A 80 3.51 -11.76 -3.85
N PHE A 81 3.43 -11.79 -5.17
CA PHE A 81 2.38 -12.52 -5.87
C PHE A 81 2.45 -14.03 -5.63
N LYS A 82 3.66 -14.59 -5.51
CA LYS A 82 3.85 -16.00 -5.20
C LYS A 82 3.32 -16.38 -3.81
N HIS A 83 3.25 -15.41 -2.91
CA HIS A 83 2.86 -15.63 -1.52
C HIS A 83 1.43 -15.19 -1.23
N ILE A 84 0.67 -14.83 -2.25
CA ILE A 84 -0.75 -14.50 -2.13
C ILE A 84 -1.56 -15.64 -2.72
N LYS A 85 -2.38 -16.27 -1.88
CA LYS A 85 -3.23 -17.38 -2.29
C LYS A 85 -4.31 -16.86 -3.26
N ASN A 86 -4.51 -17.59 -4.35
CA ASN A 86 -5.50 -17.25 -5.38
C ASN A 86 -5.28 -15.87 -5.99
N PHE A 87 -4.01 -15.48 -6.17
CA PHE A 87 -3.65 -14.18 -6.72
C PHE A 87 -4.20 -14.00 -8.15
N ASP A 88 -4.80 -12.83 -8.39
CA ASP A 88 -5.33 -12.44 -9.70
C ASP A 88 -4.94 -10.98 -9.98
N LYS A 89 -4.08 -10.75 -10.98
CA LYS A 89 -3.65 -9.39 -11.35
C LYS A 89 -4.81 -8.49 -11.72
N GLY A 90 -5.84 -9.03 -12.35
CA GLY A 90 -7.01 -8.27 -12.77
C GLY A 90 -7.88 -7.79 -11.61
N LYS A 91 -7.64 -8.30 -10.41
CA LYS A 91 -8.38 -7.95 -9.19
C LYS A 91 -7.47 -7.35 -8.12
N THR A 92 -6.31 -6.85 -8.53
CA THR A 92 -5.30 -6.33 -7.60
C THR A 92 -5.08 -4.86 -7.84
N LEU A 93 -5.09 -4.08 -6.76
CA LEU A 93 -4.88 -2.63 -6.78
C LEU A 93 -3.80 -2.27 -5.78
N ILE A 94 -2.79 -1.51 -6.21
CA ILE A 94 -1.83 -0.91 -5.28
C ILE A 94 -2.23 0.52 -4.98
N ILE A 95 -2.19 0.89 -3.71
CA ILE A 95 -2.54 2.22 -3.21
C ILE A 95 -1.32 2.78 -2.49
N GLY A 96 -0.84 3.93 -2.91
CA GLY A 96 0.32 4.55 -2.29
C GLY A 96 0.53 5.98 -2.75
N ASP A 97 1.45 6.68 -2.08
CA ASP A 97 1.73 8.08 -2.36
C ASP A 97 3.01 8.30 -3.18
N SER A 98 3.84 7.29 -3.34
CA SER A 98 5.10 7.41 -4.07
C SER A 98 4.93 7.07 -5.54
N LEU A 99 5.19 8.04 -6.42
CA LEU A 99 5.17 7.79 -7.87
C LEU A 99 6.31 6.87 -8.29
N SER A 100 7.50 7.05 -7.70
CA SER A 100 8.69 6.31 -8.12
C SER A 100 8.73 4.87 -7.61
N SER A 101 8.14 4.58 -6.46
CA SER A 101 8.15 3.22 -5.90
C SER A 101 6.82 2.49 -6.08
N ASP A 102 5.72 3.08 -5.59
CA ASP A 102 4.41 2.41 -5.60
C ASP A 102 3.76 2.41 -6.97
N MET A 103 3.64 3.57 -7.57
CA MET A 103 2.94 3.68 -8.84
C MET A 103 3.77 3.09 -9.97
N GLN A 104 5.05 3.40 -10.04
CA GLN A 104 5.92 2.76 -11.03
C GLN A 104 5.97 1.24 -10.82
N GLY A 105 5.99 0.80 -9.57
CA GLY A 105 5.96 -0.62 -9.23
C GLY A 105 4.68 -1.30 -9.73
N GLY A 106 3.54 -0.66 -9.53
CA GLY A 106 2.26 -1.18 -10.01
C GLY A 106 2.21 -1.30 -11.53
N ILE A 107 2.74 -0.28 -12.23
CA ILE A 107 2.84 -0.30 -13.69
C ILE A 107 3.76 -1.45 -14.13
N ASN A 108 4.93 -1.58 -13.54
CA ASN A 108 5.88 -2.66 -13.85
C ASN A 108 5.28 -4.03 -13.62
N ALA A 109 4.50 -4.18 -12.56
CA ALA A 109 3.86 -5.44 -12.19
C ALA A 109 2.55 -5.70 -12.93
N LYS A 110 2.08 -4.75 -13.71
CA LYS A 110 0.84 -4.84 -14.50
C LYS A 110 -0.41 -5.06 -13.65
N ILE A 111 -0.46 -4.38 -12.52
CA ILE A 111 -1.64 -4.30 -11.66
C ILE A 111 -2.21 -2.89 -11.69
N ASP A 112 -3.44 -2.72 -11.24
CA ASP A 112 -4.07 -1.40 -11.19
C ASP A 112 -3.40 -0.53 -10.13
N THR A 113 -3.38 0.77 -10.40
CA THR A 113 -2.71 1.76 -9.57
C THR A 113 -3.69 2.82 -9.07
N CYS A 114 -3.55 3.18 -7.78
CA CYS A 114 -4.30 4.25 -7.16
C CYS A 114 -3.33 5.16 -6.41
N TRP A 115 -3.13 6.36 -6.94
CA TRP A 115 -2.19 7.32 -6.36
C TRP A 115 -2.88 8.15 -5.29
N TYR A 116 -2.40 8.04 -4.05
CA TYR A 116 -2.82 8.89 -2.96
C TYR A 116 -2.07 10.22 -3.07
N ASN A 117 -2.77 11.27 -3.46
CA ASN A 117 -2.21 12.57 -3.84
C ASN A 117 -2.91 13.72 -3.10
N PRO A 118 -2.69 13.83 -1.77
CA PRO A 118 -3.38 14.86 -0.97
C PRO A 118 -2.96 16.29 -1.32
N ASP A 119 -1.77 16.46 -1.90
CA ASP A 119 -1.22 17.77 -2.21
C ASP A 119 -1.51 18.22 -3.65
N TYR A 120 -2.31 17.45 -4.40
CA TYR A 120 -2.70 17.79 -5.78
C TYR A 120 -1.49 18.02 -6.70
N LEU A 121 -0.46 17.18 -6.57
CA LEU A 121 0.71 17.23 -7.43
C LEU A 121 0.36 16.75 -8.84
N LYS A 122 1.19 17.08 -9.81
CA LYS A 122 0.99 16.67 -11.21
C LYS A 122 1.89 15.49 -11.56
N THR A 123 1.44 14.66 -12.51
CA THR A 123 2.22 13.54 -13.03
C THR A 123 1.85 13.29 -14.49
N ASP A 124 2.84 12.80 -15.25
CA ASP A 124 2.61 12.32 -16.62
C ASP A 124 2.36 10.81 -16.66
N MET A 125 2.42 10.13 -15.52
CA MET A 125 2.21 8.69 -15.45
C MET A 125 0.76 8.34 -15.75
N ASN A 126 0.57 7.22 -16.45
CA ASN A 126 -0.76 6.72 -16.77
C ASN A 126 -1.25 5.83 -15.62
N LEU A 127 -2.01 6.42 -14.70
CA LEU A 127 -2.50 5.76 -13.49
C LEU A 127 -4.00 5.47 -13.63
N ASN A 128 -4.46 4.36 -13.04
CA ASN A 128 -5.87 3.99 -13.08
C ASN A 128 -6.73 4.93 -12.25
N TYR A 129 -6.26 5.29 -11.06
CA TYR A 129 -7.00 6.15 -10.15
C TYR A 129 -6.07 7.14 -9.47
N ILE A 130 -6.60 8.32 -9.16
CA ILE A 130 -5.92 9.33 -8.35
C ILE A 130 -6.92 9.79 -7.29
N ILE A 131 -6.54 9.69 -6.03
CA ILE A 131 -7.37 10.12 -4.90
C ILE A 131 -6.65 11.18 -4.09
N HIS A 132 -7.40 12.06 -3.44
CA HIS A 132 -6.85 13.16 -2.64
C HIS A 132 -7.03 12.93 -1.15
N ASN A 133 -7.92 12.02 -0.76
CA ASN A 133 -7.97 11.49 0.59
C ASN A 133 -8.39 10.03 0.54
N LEU A 134 -8.12 9.29 1.63
CA LEU A 134 -8.37 7.85 1.65
C LEU A 134 -9.86 7.50 1.57
N LYS A 135 -10.73 8.39 2.00
CA LYS A 135 -12.18 8.16 1.92
C LYS A 135 -12.67 8.03 0.49
N ASP A 136 -11.94 8.61 -0.47
CA ASP A 136 -12.28 8.48 -1.89
C ASP A 136 -12.23 7.02 -2.38
N LEU A 137 -11.54 6.13 -1.65
CA LEU A 137 -11.52 4.70 -1.97
C LEU A 137 -12.91 4.07 -1.94
N GLU A 138 -13.82 4.59 -1.12
CA GLU A 138 -15.19 4.11 -1.06
C GLU A 138 -15.88 4.21 -2.42
N LYS A 139 -15.56 5.24 -3.18
CA LYS A 139 -16.16 5.50 -4.49
C LYS A 139 -15.57 4.59 -5.58
N ILE A 140 -14.32 4.18 -5.42
CA ILE A 140 -13.59 3.37 -6.40
C ILE A 140 -13.93 1.90 -6.24
N LEU A 141 -14.04 1.43 -4.99
CA LEU A 141 -14.13 0.02 -4.66
C LEU A 141 -15.57 -0.49 -4.48
N LYS A 142 -16.54 0.38 -4.57
CA LYS A 142 -17.95 0.00 -4.40
C LYS A 142 -18.76 0.15 -5.67
#